data_014172345f9a36426c03fe7dcbb714aa
#
_entry.id   014172345f9a36426c03fe7dcbb714aa
#
_cell.length_a   1.000
_cell.length_b   1.000
_cell.length_c   1.000
_cell.angle_alpha   90.00
_cell.angle_beta   90.00
_cell.angle_gamma   90.00
#
_symmetry.space_group_name_H-M   'P 1'
#
loop_
_entity.id
_entity.type
_entity.pdbx_description
1 polymer ?
#
loop_
_entity_poly.entity_id
_entity_poly.type
_entity_poly.pdbx_seq_one_letter_code
_entity_poly.pdbx_strand_id
1 'polypeptide(L)'
;MYEIKKINYEDTKPFILNIHYAKRMPSISFAYGLFLNKELVGMVSYGSPVSPSLCKGIAGVENKKLVLELNRLVLKYNKKNEASMLVGKSLNLLPKPKIIVSYADTQQGHQGYVYQASNFLFTGTTKARTDIAGKNGKHSRHHLGDKTKRVYRSAKHRYVFIIGNRKDKKQLTKQLKYPIFNYPKSNEVNHG
;
A
#
# COMPACT_ATOMS: atom_id res chain seq x y z
N MET A 1 -7.41 23.31 -10.51
CA MET A 1 -5.99 22.98 -10.19
C MET A 1 -5.97 21.88 -9.15
N TYR A 2 -5.04 20.91 -9.25
CA TYR A 2 -4.86 19.86 -8.24
C TYR A 2 -3.96 20.34 -7.11
N GLU A 3 -4.38 20.07 -5.87
CA GLU A 3 -3.60 20.31 -4.65
C GLU A 3 -3.51 19.00 -3.84
N ILE A 4 -2.36 18.72 -3.22
CA ILE A 4 -2.19 17.57 -2.32
C ILE A 4 -1.72 18.08 -0.97
N LYS A 5 -2.49 17.76 0.07
CA LYS A 5 -2.21 18.16 1.45
C LYS A 5 -2.63 17.10 2.46
N LYS A 6 -2.12 17.22 3.67
CA LYS A 6 -2.49 16.35 4.78
C LYS A 6 -3.98 16.48 5.09
N ILE A 7 -4.63 15.35 5.37
CA ILE A 7 -6.03 15.28 5.78
C ILE A 7 -6.15 14.54 7.12
N ASN A 8 -7.29 14.69 7.78
CA ASN A 8 -7.58 14.03 9.03
C ASN A 8 -8.08 12.60 8.82
N TYR A 9 -8.06 11.79 9.89
CA TYR A 9 -8.57 10.42 9.88
C TYR A 9 -10.04 10.35 9.44
N GLU A 10 -10.88 11.28 9.91
CA GLU A 10 -12.31 11.32 9.57
C GLU A 10 -12.54 11.51 8.08
N ASP A 11 -11.73 12.35 7.41
CA ASP A 11 -11.82 12.61 5.97
C ASP A 11 -11.54 11.35 5.13
N THR A 12 -10.82 10.36 5.70
CA THR A 12 -10.50 9.11 4.99
C THR A 12 -11.66 8.11 4.98
N LYS A 13 -12.55 8.17 5.97
CA LYS A 13 -13.63 7.18 6.17
C LYS A 13 -14.56 7.04 4.97
N PRO A 14 -15.11 8.10 4.38
CA PRO A 14 -16.00 7.99 3.23
C PRO A 14 -15.36 7.28 2.05
N PHE A 15 -14.07 7.57 1.78
CA PHE A 15 -13.32 6.93 0.70
C PHE A 15 -13.08 5.45 0.96
N ILE A 16 -12.65 5.10 2.18
CA ILE A 16 -12.28 3.73 2.51
C ILE A 16 -13.50 2.83 2.68
N LEU A 17 -14.55 3.32 3.35
CA LEU A 17 -15.72 2.50 3.68
C LEU A 17 -16.70 2.39 2.52
N ASN A 18 -16.84 3.43 1.68
CA ASN A 18 -17.84 3.45 0.63
C ASN A 18 -17.27 3.11 -0.76
N ILE A 19 -16.04 3.58 -1.07
CA ILE A 19 -15.46 3.48 -2.42
C ILE A 19 -14.46 2.32 -2.52
N HIS A 20 -13.54 2.15 -1.53
CA HIS A 20 -12.51 1.13 -1.61
C HIS A 20 -13.08 -0.29 -1.49
N TYR A 21 -12.65 -1.21 -2.36
CA TYR A 21 -13.16 -2.59 -2.41
C TYR A 21 -13.08 -3.35 -1.07
N ALA A 22 -12.07 -3.08 -0.24
CA ALA A 22 -11.90 -3.76 1.05
C ALA A 22 -12.86 -3.25 2.15
N LYS A 23 -13.51 -2.11 2.00
CA LYS A 23 -14.50 -1.49 2.91
C LYS A 23 -14.16 -1.62 4.40
N ARG A 24 -12.88 -1.47 4.73
CA ARG A 24 -12.36 -1.65 6.08
C ARG A 24 -11.23 -0.67 6.37
N MET A 25 -11.33 0.01 7.52
CA MET A 25 -10.29 0.93 7.99
C MET A 25 -8.99 0.18 8.33
N PRO A 26 -7.85 0.62 7.81
CA PRO A 26 -6.54 0.15 8.23
C PRO A 26 -6.02 0.96 9.42
N SER A 27 -4.83 0.60 9.93
CA SER A 27 -4.05 1.49 10.78
C SER A 27 -3.56 2.68 9.95
N ILE A 28 -3.87 3.92 10.35
CA ILE A 28 -3.47 5.13 9.64
C ILE A 28 -2.60 5.98 10.55
N SER A 29 -1.36 6.24 10.13
CA SER A 29 -0.43 7.18 10.78
C SER A 29 -0.34 8.50 10.01
N PHE A 30 -0.48 8.44 8.69
CA PHE A 30 -0.47 9.60 7.79
C PHE A 30 -1.54 9.43 6.72
N ALA A 31 -2.22 10.52 6.39
CA ALA A 31 -3.17 10.55 5.28
C ALA A 31 -3.01 11.86 4.49
N TYR A 32 -3.11 11.74 3.17
CA TYR A 32 -3.04 12.88 2.26
C TYR A 32 -4.22 12.82 1.28
N GLY A 33 -4.82 13.96 1.04
CA GLY A 33 -5.93 14.14 0.12
C GLY A 33 -5.50 14.78 -1.18
N LEU A 34 -6.11 14.35 -2.27
CA LEU A 34 -6.08 15.00 -3.57
C LEU A 34 -7.30 15.89 -3.68
N PHE A 35 -7.08 17.19 -3.84
CA PHE A 35 -8.13 18.18 -4.01
C PHE A 35 -8.15 18.67 -5.45
N LEU A 36 -9.33 18.75 -6.02
CA LEU A 36 -9.59 19.42 -7.29
C LEU A 36 -10.58 20.57 -7.05
N ASN A 37 -10.14 21.80 -7.31
CA ASN A 37 -10.96 23.01 -7.08
C ASN A 37 -11.58 23.03 -5.66
N LYS A 38 -10.79 22.73 -4.64
CA LYS A 38 -11.17 22.63 -3.21
C LYS A 38 -12.00 21.39 -2.83
N GLU A 39 -12.50 20.61 -3.78
CA GLU A 39 -13.17 19.33 -3.49
C GLU A 39 -12.14 18.22 -3.23
N LEU A 40 -12.33 17.42 -2.19
CA LEU A 40 -11.54 16.22 -1.91
C LEU A 40 -12.00 15.10 -2.87
N VAL A 41 -11.16 14.77 -3.85
CA VAL A 41 -11.47 13.80 -4.92
C VAL A 41 -10.67 12.51 -4.82
N GLY A 42 -9.75 12.41 -3.89
CA GLY A 42 -8.98 11.20 -3.66
C GLY A 42 -8.16 11.24 -2.38
N MET A 43 -7.72 10.08 -1.90
CA MET A 43 -6.89 9.99 -0.72
C MET A 43 -5.89 8.84 -0.81
N VAL A 44 -4.78 9.00 -0.10
CA VAL A 44 -3.80 7.94 0.17
C VAL A 44 -3.50 7.90 1.65
N SER A 45 -3.39 6.69 2.22
CA SER A 45 -3.02 6.53 3.62
C SER A 45 -1.84 5.59 3.82
N TYR A 46 -1.07 5.91 4.85
CA TYR A 46 0.11 5.19 5.30
C TYR A 46 -0.04 4.84 6.77
N GLY A 47 0.36 3.63 7.13
CA GLY A 47 0.29 3.19 8.51
C GLY A 47 1.23 2.04 8.81
N SER A 48 1.16 1.53 10.03
CA SER A 48 1.96 0.38 10.44
C SER A 48 1.54 -0.86 9.65
N PRO A 49 2.50 -1.62 9.08
CA PRO A 49 2.20 -2.91 8.48
C PRO A 49 1.55 -3.87 9.48
N VAL A 50 0.83 -4.86 8.95
CA VAL A 50 0.03 -5.79 9.74
C VAL A 50 0.81 -6.61 10.77
N SER A 51 2.14 -6.71 10.67
CA SER A 51 2.96 -7.41 11.68
C SER A 51 4.41 -6.94 11.75
N PRO A 52 5.02 -7.01 12.95
CA PRO A 52 6.45 -6.76 13.11
C PRO A 52 7.32 -7.73 12.31
N SER A 53 6.90 -8.98 12.13
CA SER A 53 7.61 -9.97 11.31
C SER A 53 7.67 -9.57 9.83
N LEU A 54 6.62 -8.94 9.31
CA LEU A 54 6.62 -8.37 7.95
C LEU A 54 7.67 -7.27 7.83
N CYS A 55 7.72 -6.35 8.80
CA CYS A 55 8.70 -5.27 8.81
C CYS A 55 10.15 -5.81 8.86
N LYS A 56 10.41 -6.83 9.69
CA LYS A 56 11.70 -7.53 9.75
C LYS A 56 12.03 -8.23 8.43
N GLY A 57 11.04 -8.87 7.81
CA GLY A 57 11.20 -9.56 6.52
C GLY A 57 11.53 -8.62 5.37
N ILE A 58 11.12 -7.35 5.42
CA ILE A 58 11.42 -6.35 4.40
C ILE A 58 12.78 -5.69 4.67
N ALA A 59 13.02 -5.22 5.88
CA ALA A 59 14.08 -4.26 6.20
C ALA A 59 15.12 -4.75 7.22
N GLY A 60 14.98 -5.98 7.71
CA GLY A 60 15.81 -6.47 8.81
C GLY A 60 15.34 -5.96 10.18
N VAL A 61 16.00 -6.44 11.22
CA VAL A 61 15.66 -6.06 12.62
C VAL A 61 15.97 -4.58 12.87
N GLU A 62 17.07 -4.11 12.30
CA GLU A 62 17.63 -2.78 12.49
C GLU A 62 16.68 -1.69 11.94
N ASN A 63 16.11 -1.94 10.76
CA ASN A 63 15.31 -0.96 10.02
C ASN A 63 13.79 -1.18 10.11
N LYS A 64 13.33 -2.17 10.89
CA LYS A 64 11.89 -2.52 10.99
C LYS A 64 10.99 -1.34 11.38
N LYS A 65 11.50 -0.38 12.17
CA LYS A 65 10.77 0.83 12.58
C LYS A 65 10.64 1.88 11.48
N LEU A 66 11.43 1.75 10.40
CA LEU A 66 11.36 2.65 9.25
C LEU A 66 10.26 2.23 8.26
N VAL A 67 9.71 1.02 8.41
CA VAL A 67 8.73 0.46 7.48
C VAL A 67 7.35 1.04 7.74
N LEU A 68 6.75 1.62 6.70
CA LEU A 68 5.35 2.01 6.62
C LEU A 68 4.68 1.28 5.46
N GLU A 69 3.40 1.00 5.58
CA GLU A 69 2.59 0.45 4.50
C GLU A 69 1.73 1.55 3.88
N LEU A 70 1.86 1.76 2.56
CA LEU A 70 0.83 2.45 1.79
C LEU A 70 -0.36 1.48 1.70
N ASN A 71 -1.33 1.67 2.58
CA ASN A 71 -2.36 0.68 2.81
C ASN A 71 -3.71 0.98 2.14
N ARG A 72 -3.95 2.23 1.74
CA ARG A 72 -5.12 2.63 0.93
C ARG A 72 -4.74 3.72 -0.06
N LEU A 73 -5.23 3.56 -1.26
CA LEU A 73 -5.25 4.58 -2.31
C LEU A 73 -6.63 4.53 -2.93
N VAL A 74 -7.36 5.64 -2.87
CA VAL A 74 -8.75 5.72 -3.33
C VAL A 74 -8.95 7.02 -4.08
N LEU A 75 -9.54 6.93 -5.26
CA LEU A 75 -9.88 8.06 -6.12
C LEU A 75 -11.37 8.02 -6.44
N LYS A 76 -12.04 9.18 -6.40
CA LYS A 76 -13.46 9.31 -6.72
C LYS A 76 -13.71 9.13 -8.22
N TYR A 77 -12.86 9.72 -9.04
CA TYR A 77 -13.04 9.76 -10.50
C TYR A 77 -12.00 8.93 -11.27
N ASN A 78 -10.89 8.59 -10.63
CA ASN A 78 -9.79 7.80 -11.20
C ASN A 78 -9.31 8.31 -12.57
N LYS A 79 -9.17 9.64 -12.73
CA LYS A 79 -8.68 10.25 -13.97
C LYS A 79 -7.21 9.90 -14.20
N LYS A 80 -6.77 10.00 -15.46
CA LYS A 80 -5.40 9.75 -15.87
C LYS A 80 -4.41 10.51 -14.96
N ASN A 81 -3.37 9.82 -14.49
CA ASN A 81 -2.28 10.33 -13.65
C ASN A 81 -2.66 10.77 -12.22
N GLU A 82 -3.93 10.82 -11.82
CA GLU A 82 -4.33 11.21 -10.45
C GLU A 82 -3.67 10.30 -9.39
N ALA A 83 -3.68 8.99 -9.60
CA ALA A 83 -3.12 8.01 -8.67
C ALA A 83 -1.61 8.19 -8.46
N SER A 84 -0.83 8.23 -9.54
CA SER A 84 0.63 8.37 -9.48
C SER A 84 1.05 9.76 -8.98
N MET A 85 0.32 10.80 -9.33
CA MET A 85 0.54 12.15 -8.81
C MET A 85 0.30 12.21 -7.29
N LEU A 86 -0.81 11.64 -6.81
CA LEU A 86 -1.13 11.59 -5.38
C LEU A 86 -0.07 10.80 -4.61
N VAL A 87 0.30 9.61 -5.09
CA VAL A 87 1.35 8.79 -4.46
C VAL A 87 2.68 9.54 -4.47
N GLY A 88 3.14 10.00 -5.63
CA GLY A 88 4.45 10.64 -5.75
C GLY A 88 4.60 11.90 -4.88
N LYS A 89 3.59 12.78 -4.86
CA LYS A 89 3.62 13.98 -4.03
C LYS A 89 3.49 13.66 -2.54
N SER A 90 2.63 12.71 -2.14
CA SER A 90 2.48 12.33 -0.73
C SER A 90 3.74 11.71 -0.14
N LEU A 91 4.51 10.93 -0.93
CA LEU A 91 5.80 10.37 -0.50
C LEU A 91 6.80 11.47 -0.09
N ASN A 92 6.76 12.63 -0.76
CA ASN A 92 7.63 13.76 -0.42
C ASN A 92 7.25 14.45 0.89
N LEU A 93 6.00 14.33 1.32
CA LEU A 93 5.46 14.91 2.55
C LEU A 93 5.65 14.03 3.78
N LEU A 94 6.03 12.75 3.59
CA LEU A 94 6.29 11.84 4.71
C LEU A 94 7.61 12.18 5.41
N PRO A 95 7.72 11.89 6.74
CA PRO A 95 8.99 11.99 7.46
C PRO A 95 10.04 11.05 6.86
N LYS A 96 11.29 11.49 6.85
CA LYS A 96 12.43 10.79 6.23
C LYS A 96 13.49 10.43 7.28
N PRO A 97 14.19 9.29 7.16
CA PRO A 97 14.00 8.23 6.13
C PRO A 97 12.84 7.30 6.45
N LYS A 98 12.24 6.68 5.41
CA LYS A 98 11.25 5.59 5.54
C LYS A 98 11.38 4.58 4.40
N ILE A 99 10.91 3.37 4.66
CA ILE A 99 10.74 2.28 3.68
C ILE A 99 9.24 2.06 3.53
N ILE A 100 8.71 2.38 2.37
CA ILE A 100 7.28 2.25 2.08
C ILE A 100 7.05 0.92 1.37
N VAL A 101 6.20 0.07 1.94
CA VAL A 101 5.74 -1.15 1.28
C VAL A 101 4.30 -0.95 0.81
N SER A 102 3.97 -1.51 -0.35
CA SER A 102 2.59 -1.59 -0.83
C SER A 102 2.35 -2.90 -1.57
N TYR A 103 1.07 -3.26 -1.69
CA TYR A 103 0.64 -4.51 -2.27
C TYR A 103 -0.43 -4.29 -3.33
N ALA A 104 -0.21 -4.87 -4.52
CA ALA A 104 -1.22 -4.95 -5.57
C ALA A 104 -1.86 -6.34 -5.53
N ASP A 105 -3.18 -6.40 -5.37
CA ASP A 105 -3.93 -7.64 -5.21
C ASP A 105 -4.18 -8.30 -6.56
N THR A 106 -3.59 -9.48 -6.79
CA THR A 106 -3.72 -10.19 -8.06
C THR A 106 -5.15 -10.66 -8.34
N GLN A 107 -5.95 -10.94 -7.29
CA GLN A 107 -7.36 -11.32 -7.45
C GLN A 107 -8.22 -10.16 -7.96
N GLN A 108 -7.79 -8.92 -7.74
CA GLN A 108 -8.42 -7.72 -8.29
C GLN A 108 -7.85 -7.32 -9.66
N GLY A 109 -7.03 -8.16 -10.29
CA GLY A 109 -6.36 -7.85 -11.54
C GLY A 109 -5.30 -6.74 -11.42
N HIS A 110 -4.90 -6.39 -10.20
CA HIS A 110 -3.97 -5.28 -9.98
C HIS A 110 -2.52 -5.70 -10.22
N GLN A 111 -1.91 -5.16 -11.26
CA GLN A 111 -0.47 -5.32 -11.55
C GLN A 111 0.42 -4.30 -10.82
N GLY A 112 -0.18 -3.32 -10.14
CA GLY A 112 0.55 -2.27 -9.44
C GLY A 112 1.10 -1.17 -10.35
N TYR A 113 0.44 -0.87 -11.46
CA TYR A 113 0.87 0.20 -12.41
C TYR A 113 1.14 1.54 -11.74
N VAL A 114 0.34 1.92 -10.74
CA VAL A 114 0.56 3.14 -9.98
C VAL A 114 1.89 3.15 -9.24
N TYR A 115 2.30 2.01 -8.69
CA TYR A 115 3.58 1.86 -8.00
C TYR A 115 4.74 1.86 -8.99
N GLN A 116 4.59 1.19 -10.14
CA GLN A 116 5.57 1.22 -11.23
C GLN A 116 5.76 2.64 -11.74
N ALA A 117 4.67 3.37 -12.03
CA ALA A 117 4.70 4.79 -12.44
C ALA A 117 5.28 5.73 -11.39
N SER A 118 5.31 5.31 -10.12
CA SER A 118 5.92 6.05 -9.01
C SER A 118 7.32 5.53 -8.63
N ASN A 119 7.94 4.70 -9.49
CA ASN A 119 9.30 4.13 -9.32
C ASN A 119 9.49 3.28 -8.06
N PHE A 120 8.47 2.56 -7.62
CA PHE A 120 8.62 1.55 -6.59
C PHE A 120 9.40 0.35 -7.14
N LEU A 121 10.25 -0.23 -6.32
CA LEU A 121 10.95 -1.47 -6.61
C LEU A 121 9.99 -2.65 -6.47
N PHE A 122 9.91 -3.52 -7.47
CA PHE A 122 9.16 -4.77 -7.36
C PHE A 122 10.01 -5.81 -6.64
N THR A 123 9.48 -6.37 -5.56
CA THR A 123 10.22 -7.31 -4.70
C THR A 123 9.56 -8.69 -4.64
N GLY A 124 8.82 -9.03 -5.70
CA GLY A 124 8.20 -10.34 -5.89
C GLY A 124 6.75 -10.40 -5.43
N THR A 125 6.19 -11.60 -5.53
CA THR A 125 4.78 -11.88 -5.25
C THR A 125 4.66 -12.76 -4.00
N THR A 126 3.74 -12.42 -3.11
CA THR A 126 3.44 -13.25 -1.94
C THR A 126 2.69 -14.50 -2.36
N LYS A 127 2.84 -15.59 -1.61
CA LYS A 127 2.02 -16.80 -1.83
C LYS A 127 0.57 -16.54 -1.41
N ALA A 128 -0.36 -17.10 -2.15
CA ALA A 128 -1.74 -17.20 -1.70
C ALA A 128 -1.83 -18.12 -0.47
N ARG A 129 -2.77 -17.83 0.43
CA ARG A 129 -2.95 -18.61 1.66
C ARG A 129 -4.38 -18.53 2.15
N THR A 130 -4.71 -19.36 3.15
CA THR A 130 -5.95 -19.26 3.89
C THR A 130 -5.67 -18.78 5.31
N ASP A 131 -6.45 -17.82 5.79
CA ASP A 131 -6.44 -17.35 7.17
C ASP A 131 -7.78 -17.74 7.86
N ILE A 132 -7.78 -17.78 9.20
CA ILE A 132 -9.02 -17.91 9.97
C ILE A 132 -9.85 -16.63 9.72
N ALA A 133 -11.17 -16.80 9.54
CA ALA A 133 -12.07 -15.65 9.37
C ALA A 133 -12.08 -14.78 10.63
N GLY A 134 -12.01 -13.47 10.44
CA GLY A 134 -12.16 -12.52 11.56
C GLY A 134 -13.64 -12.35 11.95
N LYS A 135 -13.90 -12.01 13.21
CA LYS A 135 -15.25 -11.71 13.69
C LYS A 135 -15.60 -10.24 13.33
N ASN A 136 -16.84 -10.01 12.86
CA ASN A 136 -17.37 -8.67 12.58
C ASN A 136 -16.50 -7.82 11.62
N GLY A 137 -15.97 -8.41 10.55
CA GLY A 137 -15.14 -7.68 9.56
C GLY A 137 -13.75 -7.28 10.05
N LYS A 138 -13.41 -7.56 11.31
CA LYS A 138 -12.08 -7.31 11.86
C LYS A 138 -11.08 -8.37 11.40
N HIS A 139 -9.78 -8.03 11.39
CA HIS A 139 -8.75 -8.99 11.03
C HIS A 139 -8.66 -10.09 12.09
N SER A 140 -8.55 -11.36 11.66
CA SER A 140 -8.47 -12.54 12.53
C SER A 140 -7.40 -12.45 13.64
N ARG A 141 -6.37 -11.63 13.44
CA ARG A 141 -5.31 -11.38 14.41
C ARG A 141 -5.80 -10.68 15.69
N HIS A 142 -6.83 -9.87 15.59
CA HIS A 142 -7.37 -9.09 16.72
C HIS A 142 -8.64 -9.70 17.31
N HIS A 143 -9.25 -10.63 16.61
CA HIS A 143 -10.45 -11.33 17.04
C HIS A 143 -10.35 -12.77 16.59
N LEU A 144 -10.18 -13.68 17.54
CA LEU A 144 -10.31 -15.11 17.29
C LEU A 144 -11.78 -15.36 16.90
N GLY A 145 -12.02 -15.40 15.60
CA GLY A 145 -13.28 -15.85 15.03
C GLY A 145 -13.41 -17.37 15.17
N ASP A 146 -14.47 -17.91 14.63
CA ASP A 146 -14.65 -19.34 14.49
C ASP A 146 -13.45 -19.94 13.74
N LYS A 147 -12.68 -20.78 14.41
CA LYS A 147 -11.48 -21.42 13.86
C LYS A 147 -11.78 -22.34 12.66
N THR A 148 -13.02 -22.74 12.50
CA THR A 148 -13.48 -23.58 11.39
C THR A 148 -13.71 -22.77 10.10
N LYS A 149 -13.97 -21.47 10.21
CA LYS A 149 -14.21 -20.61 9.06
C LYS A 149 -12.89 -20.07 8.52
N ARG A 150 -12.57 -20.41 7.28
CA ARG A 150 -11.39 -19.97 6.57
C ARG A 150 -11.71 -18.90 5.51
N VAL A 151 -10.82 -17.93 5.35
CA VAL A 151 -10.89 -16.91 4.29
C VAL A 151 -9.64 -17.03 3.42
N TYR A 152 -9.87 -17.17 2.12
CA TYR A 152 -8.80 -17.15 1.13
C TYR A 152 -8.17 -15.76 1.04
N ARG A 153 -6.85 -15.73 0.98
CA ARG A 153 -6.02 -14.55 0.77
C ARG A 153 -5.23 -14.73 -0.52
N SER A 154 -5.56 -13.95 -1.51
CA SER A 154 -4.90 -13.93 -2.80
C SER A 154 -3.39 -13.64 -2.69
N ALA A 155 -2.65 -14.06 -3.69
CA ALA A 155 -1.30 -13.59 -3.92
C ALA A 155 -1.30 -12.08 -4.15
N LYS A 156 -0.20 -11.40 -3.78
CA LYS A 156 -0.07 -9.95 -3.94
C LYS A 156 1.32 -9.61 -4.45
N HIS A 157 1.37 -8.77 -5.47
CA HIS A 157 2.62 -8.16 -5.90
C HIS A 157 3.09 -7.16 -4.85
N ARG A 158 4.31 -7.32 -4.37
CA ARG A 158 4.91 -6.46 -3.33
C ARG A 158 5.83 -5.44 -3.96
N TYR A 159 5.58 -4.19 -3.63
CA TYR A 159 6.33 -3.04 -4.08
C TYR A 159 6.95 -2.31 -2.89
N VAL A 160 8.19 -1.83 -3.04
CA VAL A 160 8.92 -1.12 -1.99
C VAL A 160 9.47 0.18 -2.54
N PHE A 161 9.32 1.27 -1.81
CA PHE A 161 9.90 2.55 -2.13
C PHE A 161 10.68 3.11 -0.94
N ILE A 162 11.87 3.67 -1.18
CA ILE A 162 12.71 4.22 -0.12
C ILE A 162 12.71 5.74 -0.23
N ILE A 163 12.28 6.43 0.82
CA ILE A 163 12.36 7.87 0.96
C ILE A 163 13.50 8.24 1.91
N GLY A 164 14.28 9.23 1.49
CA GLY A 164 15.45 9.70 2.20
C GLY A 164 16.37 10.50 1.27
N ASN A 165 17.49 10.94 1.79
CA ASN A 165 18.55 11.51 0.97
C ASN A 165 19.25 10.42 0.13
N ARG A 166 20.23 10.80 -0.68
CA ARG A 166 20.97 9.86 -1.57
C ARG A 166 21.66 8.74 -0.78
N LYS A 167 22.25 9.09 0.38
CA LYS A 167 22.96 8.14 1.27
C LYS A 167 21.96 7.14 1.86
N ASP A 168 20.84 7.63 2.42
CA ASP A 168 19.78 6.78 2.97
C ASP A 168 19.25 5.80 1.94
N LYS A 169 18.90 6.28 0.74
CA LYS A 169 18.38 5.44 -0.34
C LYS A 169 19.38 4.35 -0.71
N LYS A 170 20.64 4.68 -0.91
CA LYS A 170 21.69 3.70 -1.26
C LYS A 170 21.87 2.64 -0.16
N GLN A 171 21.93 3.08 1.10
CA GLN A 171 22.12 2.19 2.25
C GLN A 171 20.92 1.26 2.45
N LEU A 172 19.72 1.82 2.53
CA LEU A 172 18.49 1.06 2.81
C LEU A 172 18.14 0.11 1.66
N THR A 173 18.43 0.47 0.39
CA THR A 173 18.25 -0.45 -0.74
C THR A 173 19.13 -1.70 -0.60
N LYS A 174 20.41 -1.53 -0.20
CA LYS A 174 21.32 -2.66 0.04
C LYS A 174 20.89 -3.55 1.21
N GLN A 175 20.16 -3.00 2.17
CA GLN A 175 19.70 -3.68 3.37
C GLN A 175 18.34 -4.34 3.22
N LEU A 176 17.66 -4.16 2.08
CA LEU A 176 16.41 -4.89 1.79
C LEU A 176 16.68 -6.40 1.82
N LYS A 177 15.78 -7.13 2.48
CA LYS A 177 15.89 -8.59 2.62
C LYS A 177 15.26 -9.36 1.46
N TYR A 178 14.45 -8.69 0.64
CA TYR A 178 13.86 -9.27 -0.56
C TYR A 178 14.64 -8.85 -1.81
N PRO A 179 14.85 -9.77 -2.76
CA PRO A 179 15.45 -9.43 -4.04
C PRO A 179 14.57 -8.47 -4.83
N ILE A 180 15.18 -7.69 -5.71
CA ILE A 180 14.51 -6.78 -6.63
C ILE A 180 14.40 -7.48 -7.98
N PHE A 181 13.21 -7.48 -8.56
CA PHE A 181 12.88 -8.08 -9.84
C PHE A 181 12.43 -7.03 -10.85
N ASN A 182 12.41 -7.41 -12.11
CA ASN A 182 11.71 -6.65 -13.14
C ASN A 182 10.21 -6.61 -12.84
N TYR A 183 9.54 -5.55 -13.29
CA TYR A 183 8.09 -5.43 -13.09
C TYR A 183 7.35 -6.60 -13.75
N PRO A 184 6.24 -7.07 -13.14
CA PRO A 184 5.41 -8.07 -13.76
C PRO A 184 4.85 -7.50 -15.06
N LYS A 185 4.98 -8.27 -16.14
CA LYS A 185 4.33 -7.94 -17.42
C LYS A 185 2.83 -8.22 -17.27
N SER A 186 1.99 -7.39 -17.89
CA SER A 186 0.60 -7.76 -18.13
C SER A 186 0.60 -9.05 -18.95
N ASN A 187 -0.08 -10.08 -18.49
CA ASN A 187 -0.43 -11.16 -19.38
C ASN A 187 -1.28 -10.53 -20.48
N GLU A 188 -0.78 -10.47 -21.69
CA GLU A 188 -1.60 -10.23 -22.87
C GLU A 188 -2.66 -11.33 -22.83
N VAL A 189 -3.91 -10.95 -22.60
CA VAL A 189 -5.04 -11.83 -22.83
C VAL A 189 -5.07 -11.99 -24.33
N ASN A 190 -4.47 -13.08 -24.82
CA ASN A 190 -4.66 -13.50 -26.19
C ASN A 190 -6.16 -13.75 -26.36
N HIS A 191 -6.86 -12.76 -26.88
CA HIS A 191 -8.14 -12.95 -27.52
C HIS A 191 -7.87 -13.63 -28.86
N GLY A 192 -7.78 -14.99 -28.82
CA GLY A 192 -7.90 -15.82 -30.00
C GLY A 192 -9.37 -16.02 -30.32
#